data_0881452c2b6d45568e2010c45748dc18
#
_entry.id   0881452c2b6d45568e2010c45748dc18
#
_cell.length_a   1.000
_cell.length_b   1.000
_cell.length_c   1.000
_cell.angle_alpha   90.00
_cell.angle_beta   90.00
_cell.angle_gamma   90.00
#
_symmetry.space_group_name_H-M   'P 1'
#
loop_
_entity.id
_entity.type
_entity.pdbx_description
1 polymer ?
#
loop_
_entity_poly.entity_id
_entity_poly.type
_entity_poly.pdbx_seq_one_letter_code
_entity_poly.pdbx_strand_id
1 'polypeptide(L)'
;MTGWVNLHAAAGLLTGGAKALAPLKLSVMEPLASKPYDLESGKYYKIDIICDGSSELALSGAEFFRNIWVDEIIINDIEIRPLGMHSLEFDDEGTATIKFIAIRPGTFSLRIPGSSGESQQAIFNIR
;
A
#
# COMPACT_ATOMS: atom_id res chain seq x y z
N MET A 1 -33.37 23.14 -3.29
CA MET A 1 -32.35 22.69 -4.24
C MET A 1 -31.58 21.54 -3.63
N THR A 2 -32.09 20.36 -3.83
CA THR A 2 -31.46 19.15 -3.29
C THR A 2 -30.16 18.79 -3.97
N GLY A 3 -29.97 19.18 -5.24
CA GLY A 3 -28.74 18.90 -5.97
C GLY A 3 -27.48 19.50 -5.37
N TRP A 4 -27.60 20.58 -4.63
CA TRP A 4 -26.48 21.21 -3.96
C TRP A 4 -25.89 20.33 -2.86
N VAL A 5 -26.74 19.66 -2.12
CA VAL A 5 -26.31 18.75 -1.05
C VAL A 5 -25.52 17.59 -1.64
N ASN A 6 -25.98 17.05 -2.78
CA ASN A 6 -25.30 15.96 -3.45
C ASN A 6 -23.90 16.35 -3.96
N LEU A 7 -23.76 17.59 -4.45
CA LEU A 7 -22.44 18.09 -4.88
C LEU A 7 -21.48 18.20 -3.71
N HIS A 8 -21.94 18.60 -2.54
CA HIS A 8 -21.11 18.65 -1.34
C HIS A 8 -20.71 17.24 -0.85
N ALA A 9 -21.62 16.26 -0.98
CA ALA A 9 -21.33 14.87 -0.61
C ALA A 9 -20.32 14.23 -1.54
N ALA A 10 -20.13 14.75 -2.75
CA ALA A 10 -19.18 14.27 -3.73
C ALA A 10 -17.79 14.91 -3.61
N ALA A 11 -17.40 15.34 -2.41
CA ALA A 11 -16.06 15.83 -2.15
C ALA A 11 -15.02 14.78 -2.53
N GLY A 12 -13.86 15.20 -2.98
CA GLY A 12 -12.84 14.31 -3.53
C GLY A 12 -12.39 13.18 -2.60
N LEU A 13 -11.90 12.11 -3.17
CA LEU A 13 -11.48 10.89 -2.46
C LEU A 13 -10.29 11.12 -1.51
N LEU A 14 -9.51 12.17 -1.72
CA LEU A 14 -8.35 12.50 -0.90
C LEU A 14 -8.68 13.43 0.27
N THR A 15 -9.92 13.88 0.39
CA THR A 15 -10.31 14.71 1.51
C THR A 15 -10.52 13.86 2.76
N GLY A 16 -10.13 14.36 3.92
CA GLY A 16 -10.34 13.67 5.17
C GLY A 16 -9.18 12.80 5.66
N GLY A 17 -8.07 12.78 4.94
CA GLY A 17 -6.87 12.05 5.36
C GLY A 17 -6.92 10.55 5.13
N ALA A 18 -5.77 9.92 5.08
CA ALA A 18 -5.62 8.50 4.81
C ALA A 18 -5.75 7.69 6.09
N LYS A 19 -6.48 6.57 6.02
CA LYS A 19 -6.55 5.61 7.12
C LYS A 19 -5.26 4.81 7.19
N ALA A 20 -4.61 4.80 8.35
CA ALA A 20 -3.38 4.05 8.55
C ALA A 20 -3.65 2.55 8.65
N LEU A 21 -2.90 1.77 7.92
CA LEU A 21 -2.89 0.31 7.98
C LEU A 21 -1.71 -0.17 8.83
N ALA A 22 -1.78 -1.40 9.32
CA ALA A 22 -0.64 -2.02 9.98
C ALA A 22 0.54 -2.09 9.01
N PRO A 23 1.78 -1.85 9.46
CA PRO A 23 2.93 -1.80 8.56
C PRO A 23 3.28 -3.16 7.97
N LEU A 24 3.88 -3.14 6.78
CA LEU A 24 4.59 -4.28 6.22
C LEU A 24 6.03 -4.25 6.72
N LYS A 25 6.57 -5.43 7.03
CA LYS A 25 7.94 -5.56 7.55
C LYS A 25 8.79 -6.38 6.61
N LEU A 26 9.81 -5.76 6.04
CA LEU A 26 10.83 -6.45 5.25
C LEU A 26 11.97 -6.85 6.17
N SER A 27 12.01 -8.13 6.54
CA SER A 27 12.97 -8.69 7.49
C SER A 27 13.17 -10.17 7.20
N VAL A 28 14.36 -10.67 7.49
CA VAL A 28 14.62 -12.12 7.45
C VAL A 28 14.15 -12.82 8.73
N MET A 29 13.71 -12.06 9.74
CA MET A 29 13.35 -12.58 11.06
C MET A 29 11.86 -12.51 11.37
N GLU A 30 11.08 -11.78 10.59
CA GLU A 30 9.66 -11.55 10.84
C GLU A 30 8.83 -11.79 9.59
N PRO A 31 7.56 -12.20 9.72
CA PRO A 31 6.67 -12.28 8.57
C PRO A 31 6.39 -10.87 8.02
N LEU A 32 6.12 -10.80 6.72
CA LEU A 32 5.84 -9.54 6.02
C LEU A 32 4.62 -8.83 6.61
N ALA A 33 3.58 -9.58 6.91
CA ALA A 33 2.35 -9.06 7.52
C ALA A 33 1.84 -10.03 8.57
N SER A 34 1.17 -9.51 9.60
CA SER A 34 0.61 -10.34 10.68
C SER A 34 -0.70 -11.00 10.28
N LYS A 35 -1.46 -10.39 9.38
CA LYS A 35 -2.76 -10.89 8.90
C LYS A 35 -3.11 -10.22 7.59
N PRO A 36 -4.09 -10.76 6.85
CA PRO A 36 -4.60 -10.10 5.64
C PRO A 36 -5.18 -8.72 5.93
N TYR A 37 -5.14 -7.85 4.94
CA TYR A 37 -5.75 -6.53 4.98
C TYR A 37 -7.11 -6.57 4.30
N ASP A 38 -8.12 -6.00 4.94
CA ASP A 38 -9.46 -5.84 4.37
C ASP A 38 -9.66 -4.37 4.05
N LEU A 39 -9.84 -4.05 2.78
CA LEU A 39 -9.95 -2.69 2.27
C LEU A 39 -11.29 -2.48 1.57
N GLU A 40 -11.72 -1.23 1.54
CA GLU A 40 -12.91 -0.81 0.81
C GLU A 40 -12.51 -0.08 -0.46
N SER A 41 -13.12 -0.47 -1.58
CA SER A 41 -12.95 0.25 -2.85
C SER A 41 -13.39 1.71 -2.68
N GLY A 42 -12.56 2.63 -3.17
CA GLY A 42 -12.81 4.07 -3.07
C GLY A 42 -12.30 4.72 -1.80
N LYS A 43 -11.71 3.96 -0.89
CA LYS A 43 -11.21 4.52 0.37
C LYS A 43 -9.71 4.82 0.29
N TYR A 44 -9.31 5.87 1.01
CA TYR A 44 -7.93 6.36 1.03
C TYR A 44 -7.18 5.77 2.22
N TYR A 45 -6.03 5.17 1.97
CA TYR A 45 -5.21 4.46 2.95
C TYR A 45 -3.76 4.91 2.91
N LYS A 46 -3.05 4.69 4.01
CA LYS A 46 -1.60 4.75 4.03
C LYS A 46 -1.03 3.50 4.69
N ILE A 47 0.11 3.03 4.18
CA ILE A 47 0.82 1.90 4.73
C ILE A 47 2.30 2.19 4.76
N ASP A 48 2.94 1.89 5.89
CA ASP A 48 4.39 1.97 6.02
C ASP A 48 4.99 0.63 5.62
N ILE A 49 6.06 0.68 4.85
CA ILE A 49 6.89 -0.47 4.53
C ILE A 49 8.21 -0.26 5.23
N ILE A 50 8.51 -1.09 6.21
CA ILE A 50 9.65 -0.93 7.09
C ILE A 50 10.65 -2.05 6.82
N CYS A 51 11.86 -1.68 6.39
CA CYS A 51 12.95 -2.62 6.22
C CYS A 51 13.92 -2.46 7.40
N ASP A 52 14.25 -3.58 8.06
CA ASP A 52 15.14 -3.55 9.23
C ASP A 52 16.64 -3.65 8.89
N GLY A 53 16.96 -3.73 7.59
CA GLY A 53 18.33 -3.82 7.14
C GLY A 53 18.98 -5.19 7.29
N SER A 54 18.21 -6.21 7.69
CA SER A 54 18.73 -7.57 7.85
C SER A 54 19.21 -8.20 6.55
N SER A 55 18.70 -7.72 5.42
CA SER A 55 19.13 -8.09 4.07
C SER A 55 18.62 -7.03 3.09
N GLU A 56 19.15 -7.04 1.87
CA GLU A 56 18.51 -6.32 0.78
C GLU A 56 17.22 -7.06 0.44
N LEU A 57 16.10 -6.39 0.55
CA LEU A 57 14.79 -7.01 0.33
C LEU A 57 13.93 -6.11 -0.56
N ALA A 58 13.23 -6.76 -1.47
CA ALA A 58 12.27 -6.09 -2.35
C ALA A 58 10.85 -6.53 -2.02
N LEU A 59 9.91 -5.70 -2.42
CA LEU A 59 8.49 -5.98 -2.33
C LEU A 59 7.90 -5.78 -3.72
N SER A 60 7.19 -6.78 -4.22
CA SER A 60 6.67 -6.78 -5.58
C SER A 60 5.22 -7.26 -5.62
N GLY A 61 4.44 -6.70 -6.53
CA GLY A 61 3.06 -7.10 -6.71
C GLY A 61 2.37 -6.27 -7.77
N ALA A 62 2.69 -6.51 -9.06
CA ALA A 62 2.13 -5.75 -10.17
C ALA A 62 0.61 -5.73 -10.16
N GLU A 63 -0.02 -6.86 -9.82
CA GLU A 63 -1.49 -6.94 -9.79
C GLU A 63 -2.10 -6.08 -8.69
N PHE A 64 -1.50 -6.02 -7.52
CA PHE A 64 -1.97 -5.12 -6.47
C PHE A 64 -1.83 -3.66 -6.91
N PHE A 65 -0.64 -3.26 -7.35
CA PHE A 65 -0.39 -1.87 -7.75
C PHE A 65 -1.23 -1.44 -8.95
N ARG A 66 -1.59 -2.37 -9.82
CA ARG A 66 -2.47 -2.08 -10.96
C ARG A 66 -3.91 -1.79 -10.54
N ASN A 67 -4.34 -2.31 -9.42
CA ASN A 67 -5.74 -2.24 -8.97
C ASN A 67 -5.98 -1.22 -7.86
N ILE A 68 -4.99 -0.39 -7.58
CA ILE A 68 -5.06 0.76 -6.70
C ILE A 68 -4.62 2.01 -7.46
N TRP A 69 -4.84 3.16 -6.87
CA TRP A 69 -4.25 4.41 -7.36
C TRP A 69 -3.28 4.93 -6.30
N VAL A 70 -2.01 5.02 -6.65
CA VAL A 70 -0.98 5.53 -5.73
C VAL A 70 -0.99 7.05 -5.77
N ASP A 71 -1.31 7.66 -4.63
CA ASP A 71 -1.28 9.11 -4.48
C ASP A 71 0.16 9.59 -4.36
N GLU A 72 0.89 9.03 -3.39
CA GLU A 72 2.29 9.39 -3.19
C GLU A 72 3.05 8.33 -2.40
N ILE A 73 4.36 8.35 -2.58
CA ILE A 73 5.30 7.56 -1.80
C ILE A 73 6.18 8.56 -1.04
N ILE A 74 6.29 8.39 0.27
CA ILE A 74 7.05 9.31 1.12
C ILE A 74 8.28 8.58 1.66
N ILE A 75 9.46 9.13 1.39
CA ILE A 75 10.74 8.63 1.88
C ILE A 75 11.53 9.81 2.41
N ASN A 76 11.79 9.86 3.73
CA ASN A 76 12.60 10.93 4.35
C ASN A 76 12.17 12.35 3.90
N ASP A 77 10.91 12.67 4.03
CA ASP A 77 10.32 13.96 3.64
C ASP A 77 10.34 14.23 2.13
N ILE A 78 10.66 13.23 1.32
CA ILE A 78 10.56 13.31 -0.13
C ILE A 78 9.24 12.68 -0.53
N GLU A 79 8.40 13.42 -1.24
CA GLU A 79 7.15 12.92 -1.78
C GLU A 79 7.34 12.61 -3.26
N ILE A 80 7.09 11.35 -3.63
CA ILE A 80 7.17 10.87 -5.00
C ILE A 80 5.76 10.61 -5.49
N ARG A 81 5.38 11.17 -6.64
CA ARG A 81 4.06 10.98 -7.24
C ARG A 81 4.19 10.20 -8.55
N PRO A 82 4.20 8.87 -8.48
CA PRO A 82 4.41 8.04 -9.67
C PRO A 82 3.13 7.91 -10.49
N LEU A 83 3.28 7.68 -11.79
CA LEU A 83 2.15 7.28 -12.64
C LEU A 83 1.76 5.82 -12.39
N GLY A 84 2.69 5.00 -11.94
CA GLY A 84 2.46 3.62 -11.59
C GLY A 84 3.73 2.99 -11.05
N MET A 85 3.57 1.82 -10.44
CA MET A 85 4.70 1.06 -9.92
C MET A 85 4.35 -0.42 -9.87
N HIS A 86 5.35 -1.28 -9.74
CA HIS A 86 5.13 -2.71 -9.50
C HIS A 86 5.96 -3.25 -8.35
N SER A 87 7.00 -2.53 -7.94
CA SER A 87 7.91 -3.00 -6.89
C SER A 87 8.72 -1.85 -6.31
N LEU A 88 9.31 -2.10 -5.16
CA LEU A 88 10.36 -1.26 -4.60
C LEU A 88 11.36 -2.16 -3.86
N GLU A 89 12.60 -1.71 -3.77
CA GLU A 89 13.68 -2.45 -3.14
C GLU A 89 14.38 -1.57 -2.11
N PHE A 90 14.72 -2.18 -0.97
CA PHE A 90 15.50 -1.53 0.07
C PHE A 90 16.89 -2.15 0.08
N ASP A 91 17.90 -1.33 -0.14
CA ASP A 91 19.30 -1.76 -0.06
C ASP A 91 19.83 -1.73 1.37
N ASP A 92 19.14 -1.02 2.26
CA ASP A 92 19.48 -0.89 3.66
C ASP A 92 18.21 -0.62 4.48
N GLU A 93 18.34 -0.45 5.79
CA GLU A 93 17.20 -0.11 6.65
C GLU A 93 16.54 1.20 6.20
N GLY A 94 15.24 1.28 6.41
CA GLY A 94 14.48 2.48 6.08
C GLY A 94 12.99 2.22 6.07
N THR A 95 12.25 3.30 5.83
CA THR A 95 10.79 3.25 5.75
C THR A 95 10.32 4.02 4.53
N ALA A 96 9.42 3.39 3.78
CA ALA A 96 8.66 4.06 2.72
C ALA A 96 7.19 4.04 3.11
N THR A 97 6.51 5.17 3.00
CA THR A 97 5.07 5.25 3.24
C THR A 97 4.38 5.40 1.90
N ILE A 98 3.41 4.52 1.62
CA ILE A 98 2.60 4.61 0.42
C ILE A 98 1.20 5.05 0.80
N LYS A 99 0.73 6.14 0.18
CA LYS A 99 -0.66 6.58 0.29
C LYS A 99 -1.36 6.24 -1.00
N PHE A 100 -2.52 5.60 -0.89
CA PHE A 100 -3.22 5.10 -2.06
C PHE A 100 -4.73 5.00 -1.84
N ILE A 101 -5.46 4.96 -2.96
CA ILE A 101 -6.88 4.67 -2.96
C ILE A 101 -7.05 3.26 -3.50
N ALA A 102 -7.77 2.41 -2.76
CA ALA A 102 -8.17 1.11 -3.26
C ALA A 102 -9.22 1.30 -4.36
N ILE A 103 -9.05 0.68 -5.52
CA ILE A 103 -9.93 0.92 -6.67
C ILE A 103 -10.74 -0.32 -7.03
N ARG A 104 -10.09 -1.36 -7.55
CA ARG A 104 -10.80 -2.51 -8.09
C ARG A 104 -10.96 -3.59 -7.02
N PRO A 105 -12.20 -4.07 -6.78
CA PRO A 105 -12.41 -5.21 -5.88
C PRO A 105 -11.68 -6.45 -6.35
N GLY A 106 -11.20 -7.23 -5.41
CA GLY A 106 -10.47 -8.46 -5.65
C GLY A 106 -9.53 -8.80 -4.52
N THR A 107 -8.79 -9.88 -4.68
CA THR A 107 -7.76 -10.31 -3.74
C THR A 107 -6.43 -10.25 -4.44
N PHE A 108 -5.51 -9.49 -3.87
CA PHE A 108 -4.19 -9.23 -4.45
C PHE A 108 -3.12 -9.47 -3.42
N SER A 109 -1.88 -9.70 -3.85
CA SER A 109 -0.77 -9.90 -2.93
C SER A 109 0.42 -9.04 -3.26
N LEU A 110 1.17 -8.68 -2.21
CA LEU A 110 2.54 -8.21 -2.31
C LEU A 110 3.43 -9.32 -1.77
N ARG A 111 4.57 -9.54 -2.39
CA ARG A 111 5.46 -10.64 -2.05
C ARG A 111 6.92 -10.22 -2.18
N ILE A 112 7.76 -10.83 -1.34
CA ILE A 112 9.20 -10.76 -1.52
C ILE A 112 9.55 -11.61 -2.74
N PRO A 113 10.15 -11.03 -3.80
CA PRO A 113 10.45 -11.76 -5.03
C PRO A 113 11.33 -12.99 -4.79
N GLY A 114 11.07 -14.05 -5.53
CA GLY A 114 11.81 -15.30 -5.42
C GLY A 114 11.40 -16.16 -4.24
N SER A 115 10.48 -15.69 -3.40
CA SER A 115 9.98 -16.44 -2.26
C SER A 115 8.72 -17.22 -2.60
N SER A 116 8.41 -18.26 -1.82
CA SER A 116 7.19 -19.05 -1.99
C SER A 116 6.44 -19.26 -0.67
N GLY A 117 6.99 -18.80 0.46
CA GLY A 117 6.39 -18.98 1.76
C GLY A 117 5.25 -18.01 2.04
N GLU A 118 4.31 -18.43 2.88
CA GLU A 118 3.17 -17.58 3.28
C GLU A 118 3.61 -16.39 4.14
N SER A 119 4.67 -16.54 4.93
CA SER A 119 5.21 -15.46 5.75
C SER A 119 5.86 -14.35 4.91
N GLN A 120 6.09 -14.59 3.63
CA GLN A 120 6.76 -13.68 2.71
C GLN A 120 5.79 -13.00 1.75
N GLN A 121 4.52 -13.04 2.05
CA GLN A 121 3.48 -12.35 1.30
C GLN A 121 2.51 -11.60 2.22
N ALA A 122 1.90 -10.59 1.66
CA ALA A 122 0.80 -9.86 2.29
C ALA A 122 -0.41 -9.92 1.36
N ILE A 123 -1.58 -10.25 1.91
CA ILE A 123 -2.82 -10.39 1.16
C ILE A 123 -3.68 -9.15 1.39
N PHE A 124 -4.21 -8.59 0.30
CA PHE A 124 -5.11 -7.45 0.32
C PHE A 124 -6.44 -7.85 -0.31
N ASN A 125 -7.50 -7.81 0.48
CA ASN A 125 -8.87 -8.07 0.02
C ASN A 125 -9.57 -6.72 -0.15
N ILE A 126 -9.88 -6.36 -1.38
CA ILE A 126 -10.60 -5.11 -1.69
C ILE A 126 -12.05 -5.48 -2.02
N ARG A 127 -12.98 -4.86 -1.31
CA ARG A 127 -14.42 -5.08 -1.52
C ARG A 127 -15.14 -3.81 -1.94
#